data_cad992aef9d5b1a5c6d42380ab1209d3
#
_entry.id   cad992aef9d5b1a5c6d42380ab1209d3
#
_cell.length_a   1.000
_cell.length_b   1.000
_cell.length_c   1.000
_cell.angle_alpha   90.00
_cell.angle_beta   90.00
_cell.angle_gamma   90.00
#
_symmetry.space_group_name_H-M   'P 1'
#
loop_
_entity.id
_entity.type
_entity.pdbx_description
1 polymer ?
#
loop_
_entity_poly.entity_id
_entity_poly.type
_entity_poly.pdbx_seq_one_letter_code
_entity_poly.pdbx_strand_id
1 'polypeptide(L)'
;KKKLENMHLQERINYGYRKVINMMLISGLVSIIVIGALFSNMLYYINNVTVADQAVKNCRKNVNAAARNIREMALNNDSSAYDGYEQTVKKLLAEVDSELKKLEKTGVVPEADYKEYSAALSEWGNIGYTIIEEIKGGDKEKAVNEILNNCTPALNKAVDVAISLEEMTDE
;
A
#
# COMPACT_ATOMS: atom_id res chain seq x y z
N LYS A 1 55.10 -12.58 -19.33
CA LYS A 1 55.46 -13.38 -20.55
C LYS A 1 56.69 -14.25 -20.30
N LYS A 2 57.78 -13.72 -19.81
CA LYS A 2 59.08 -14.45 -19.59
C LYS A 2 58.96 -15.72 -18.70
N LYS A 3 58.01 -15.81 -17.78
CA LYS A 3 57.88 -16.95 -16.87
C LYS A 3 57.25 -18.20 -17.52
N LEU A 4 56.52 -18.05 -18.58
CA LEU A 4 55.85 -19.14 -19.33
C LEU A 4 56.76 -19.80 -20.36
N GLU A 5 57.75 -19.07 -20.88
CA GLU A 5 58.65 -19.58 -21.92
C GLU A 5 59.64 -20.64 -21.43
N ASN A 6 59.95 -20.66 -20.11
CA ASN A 6 60.91 -21.60 -19.49
C ASN A 6 60.25 -22.78 -18.78
N MET A 7 58.94 -22.99 -18.92
CA MET A 7 58.21 -24.09 -18.28
C MET A 7 58.09 -25.29 -19.24
N HIS A 8 58.16 -26.51 -18.70
CA HIS A 8 57.87 -27.73 -19.45
C HIS A 8 56.41 -27.74 -19.94
N LEU A 9 56.12 -28.38 -21.06
CA LEU A 9 54.81 -28.42 -21.69
C LEU A 9 53.71 -28.77 -20.73
N GLN A 10 53.91 -29.77 -19.86
CA GLN A 10 52.98 -30.23 -18.89
C GLN A 10 52.66 -29.19 -17.80
N GLU A 11 53.64 -28.42 -17.37
CA GLU A 11 53.46 -27.29 -16.43
C GLU A 11 52.68 -26.15 -17.03
N ARG A 12 52.90 -25.86 -18.31
CA ARG A 12 52.15 -24.82 -19.05
C ARG A 12 50.66 -25.21 -19.17
N ILE A 13 50.37 -26.47 -19.46
CA ILE A 13 49.01 -26.99 -19.54
C ILE A 13 48.35 -26.90 -18.17
N ASN A 14 48.98 -27.38 -17.11
CA ASN A 14 48.47 -27.29 -15.74
C ASN A 14 48.22 -25.86 -15.27
N TYR A 15 49.10 -24.93 -15.65
CA TYR A 15 48.92 -23.52 -15.36
C TYR A 15 47.70 -22.93 -16.07
N GLY A 16 47.51 -23.29 -17.35
CA GLY A 16 46.31 -22.93 -18.12
C GLY A 16 45.01 -23.42 -17.48
N TYR A 17 44.98 -24.70 -17.13
CA TYR A 17 43.83 -25.32 -16.45
C TYR A 17 43.51 -24.64 -15.11
N ARG A 18 44.53 -24.39 -14.28
CA ARG A 18 44.32 -23.67 -13.00
C ARG A 18 43.79 -22.27 -13.19
N LYS A 19 44.20 -21.55 -14.22
CA LYS A 19 43.66 -20.23 -14.55
C LYS A 19 42.18 -20.30 -14.95
N VAL A 20 41.82 -21.25 -15.80
CA VAL A 20 40.42 -21.45 -16.24
C VAL A 20 39.56 -21.83 -15.06
N ILE A 21 39.98 -22.79 -14.23
CA ILE A 21 39.25 -23.19 -13.02
C ILE A 21 39.04 -22.01 -12.08
N ASN A 22 40.09 -21.22 -11.81
CA ASN A 22 39.96 -20.05 -10.96
C ASN A 22 39.00 -18.98 -11.53
N MET A 23 39.03 -18.76 -12.86
CA MET A 23 38.06 -17.84 -13.50
C MET A 23 36.65 -18.36 -13.40
N MET A 24 36.41 -19.65 -13.56
CA MET A 24 35.08 -20.27 -13.39
C MET A 24 34.59 -20.16 -11.94
N LEU A 25 35.45 -20.38 -10.95
CA LEU A 25 35.12 -20.23 -9.55
C LEU A 25 34.75 -18.78 -9.19
N ILE A 26 35.54 -17.82 -9.68
CA ILE A 26 35.26 -16.39 -9.46
C ILE A 26 33.95 -16.00 -10.13
N SER A 27 33.71 -16.41 -11.38
CA SER A 27 32.45 -16.15 -12.09
C SER A 27 31.25 -16.77 -11.37
N GLY A 28 31.38 -18.00 -10.88
CA GLY A 28 30.35 -18.67 -10.10
C GLY A 28 30.01 -17.92 -8.80
N LEU A 29 31.04 -17.48 -8.07
CA LEU A 29 30.87 -16.68 -6.86
C LEU A 29 30.15 -15.35 -7.14
N VAL A 30 30.57 -14.63 -8.17
CA VAL A 30 29.91 -13.37 -8.57
C VAL A 30 28.45 -13.61 -8.92
N SER A 31 28.16 -14.68 -9.68
CA SER A 31 26.77 -15.04 -10.05
C SER A 31 25.90 -15.29 -8.82
N ILE A 32 26.42 -16.03 -7.82
CA ILE A 32 25.67 -16.30 -6.58
C ILE A 32 25.38 -14.99 -5.82
N ILE A 33 26.33 -14.07 -5.74
CA ILE A 33 26.16 -12.79 -5.08
C ILE A 33 25.09 -11.94 -5.79
N VAL A 34 25.15 -11.88 -7.13
CA VAL A 34 24.17 -11.12 -7.94
C VAL A 34 22.77 -11.71 -7.78
N ILE A 35 22.63 -13.04 -7.86
CA ILE A 35 21.32 -13.70 -7.67
C ILE A 35 20.80 -13.45 -6.26
N GLY A 36 21.63 -13.53 -5.23
CA GLY A 36 21.27 -13.24 -3.85
C GLY A 36 20.77 -11.81 -3.65
N ALA A 37 21.44 -10.83 -4.27
CA ALA A 37 21.03 -9.42 -4.23
C ALA A 37 19.69 -9.19 -4.93
N LEU A 38 19.50 -9.78 -6.13
CA LEU A 38 18.24 -9.70 -6.86
C LEU A 38 17.07 -10.33 -6.08
N PHE A 39 17.30 -11.50 -5.46
CA PHE A 39 16.30 -12.16 -4.64
C PHE A 39 15.91 -11.34 -3.42
N SER A 40 16.88 -10.71 -2.76
CA SER A 40 16.63 -9.82 -1.62
C SER A 40 15.78 -8.61 -2.02
N ASN A 41 16.09 -7.97 -3.15
CA ASN A 41 15.29 -6.85 -3.66
C ASN A 41 13.87 -7.27 -4.03
N MET A 42 13.73 -8.45 -4.65
CA MET A 42 12.41 -8.99 -4.99
C MET A 42 11.56 -9.26 -3.73
N LEU A 43 12.14 -9.81 -2.68
CA LEU A 43 11.46 -10.04 -1.40
C LEU A 43 11.04 -8.71 -0.76
N TYR A 44 11.89 -7.69 -0.80
CA TYR A 44 11.54 -6.35 -0.30
C TYR A 44 10.35 -5.78 -1.06
N TYR A 45 10.36 -5.85 -2.38
CA TYR A 45 9.26 -5.37 -3.22
C TYR A 45 7.95 -6.07 -2.89
N ILE A 46 7.95 -7.41 -2.84
CA ILE A 46 6.73 -8.19 -2.55
C ILE A 46 6.20 -7.90 -1.14
N ASN A 47 7.07 -7.89 -0.14
CA ASN A 47 6.65 -7.80 1.26
C ASN A 47 6.33 -6.38 1.73
N ASN A 48 6.84 -5.35 1.05
CA ASN A 48 6.66 -3.97 1.48
C ASN A 48 5.91 -3.15 0.42
N VAL A 49 6.41 -3.06 -0.80
CA VAL A 49 5.81 -2.19 -1.83
C VAL A 49 4.43 -2.69 -2.23
N THR A 50 4.30 -3.98 -2.57
CA THR A 50 2.99 -4.56 -2.94
C THR A 50 1.99 -4.50 -1.77
N VAL A 51 2.46 -4.69 -0.53
CA VAL A 51 1.59 -4.59 0.66
C VAL A 51 1.14 -3.15 0.88
N ALA A 52 2.02 -2.16 0.69
CA ALA A 52 1.69 -0.75 0.79
C ALA A 52 0.63 -0.36 -0.26
N ASP A 53 0.85 -0.70 -1.53
CA ASP A 53 -0.07 -0.46 -2.63
C ASP A 53 -1.46 -1.06 -2.35
N GLN A 54 -1.52 -2.33 -1.96
CA GLN A 54 -2.78 -2.98 -1.61
C GLN A 54 -3.48 -2.32 -0.43
N ALA A 55 -2.74 -1.89 0.58
CA ALA A 55 -3.31 -1.21 1.75
C ALA A 55 -3.97 0.12 1.35
N VAL A 56 -3.32 0.94 0.51
CA VAL A 56 -3.90 2.19 0.00
C VAL A 56 -5.15 1.92 -0.83
N LYS A 57 -5.11 0.97 -1.77
CA LYS A 57 -6.25 0.56 -2.61
C LYS A 57 -7.42 0.04 -1.78
N ASN A 58 -7.16 -0.74 -0.72
CA ASN A 58 -8.19 -1.23 0.19
C ASN A 58 -8.80 -0.10 1.02
N CYS A 59 -8.02 0.84 1.53
CA CYS A 59 -8.54 2.03 2.22
C CYS A 59 -9.48 2.81 1.30
N ARG A 60 -9.05 3.13 0.09
CA ARG A 60 -9.86 3.84 -0.91
C ARG A 60 -11.16 3.11 -1.24
N LYS A 61 -11.09 1.79 -1.45
CA LYS A 61 -12.27 0.95 -1.69
C LYS A 61 -13.25 1.00 -0.52
N ASN A 62 -12.77 0.83 0.71
CA ASN A 62 -13.60 0.75 1.90
C ASN A 62 -14.23 2.09 2.25
N VAL A 63 -13.49 3.19 2.11
CA VAL A 63 -14.02 4.56 2.28
C VAL A 63 -15.13 4.87 1.27
N ASN A 64 -14.94 4.53 0.00
CA ASN A 64 -15.97 4.72 -1.02
C ASN A 64 -17.21 3.85 -0.74
N ALA A 65 -17.03 2.61 -0.26
CA ALA A 65 -18.12 1.74 0.12
C ALA A 65 -18.89 2.29 1.34
N ALA A 66 -18.18 2.82 2.35
CA ALA A 66 -18.78 3.47 3.50
C ALA A 66 -19.57 4.73 3.10
N ALA A 67 -19.00 5.58 2.23
CA ALA A 67 -19.68 6.75 1.70
C ALA A 67 -20.99 6.40 0.96
N ARG A 68 -20.97 5.32 0.18
CA ARG A 68 -22.20 4.81 -0.46
C ARG A 68 -23.25 4.39 0.56
N ASN A 69 -22.87 3.64 1.59
CA ASN A 69 -23.79 3.20 2.64
C ASN A 69 -24.42 4.39 3.40
N ILE A 70 -23.63 5.45 3.67
CA ILE A 70 -24.14 6.68 4.30
C ILE A 70 -25.18 7.35 3.39
N ARG A 71 -24.92 7.46 2.08
CA ARG A 71 -25.86 8.05 1.11
C ARG A 71 -27.13 7.20 0.98
N GLU A 72 -27.00 5.88 0.91
CA GLU A 72 -28.14 4.95 0.86
C GLU A 72 -29.00 5.07 2.13
N MET A 73 -28.38 5.17 3.31
CA MET A 73 -29.06 5.40 4.57
C MET A 73 -29.85 6.73 4.57
N ALA A 74 -29.25 7.82 4.06
CA ALA A 74 -29.91 9.11 3.97
C ALA A 74 -31.15 9.08 3.03
N LEU A 75 -31.07 8.31 1.95
CA LEU A 75 -32.17 8.15 0.98
C LEU A 75 -33.23 7.15 1.42
N ASN A 76 -32.91 6.24 2.35
CA ASN A 76 -33.84 5.22 2.81
C ASN A 76 -34.89 5.84 3.80
N ASN A 77 -36.17 5.57 3.57
CA ASN A 77 -37.23 6.01 4.46
C ASN A 77 -37.57 5.00 5.55
N ASP A 78 -37.06 3.78 5.47
CA ASP A 78 -37.23 2.75 6.48
C ASP A 78 -36.18 2.86 7.57
N SER A 79 -36.53 3.44 8.71
CA SER A 79 -35.63 3.60 9.85
C SER A 79 -35.16 2.27 10.47
N SER A 80 -35.88 1.17 10.23
CA SER A 80 -35.49 -0.16 10.74
C SER A 80 -34.21 -0.67 10.09
N ALA A 81 -33.85 -0.16 8.89
CA ALA A 81 -32.62 -0.51 8.18
C ALA A 81 -31.38 0.28 8.64
N TYR A 82 -31.54 1.36 9.42
CA TYR A 82 -30.46 2.30 9.74
C TYR A 82 -29.32 1.65 10.52
N ASP A 83 -29.65 0.77 11.49
CA ASP A 83 -28.63 0.08 12.27
C ASP A 83 -27.76 -0.85 11.39
N GLY A 84 -28.34 -1.43 10.34
CA GLY A 84 -27.58 -2.25 9.37
C GLY A 84 -26.57 -1.43 8.57
N TYR A 85 -26.97 -0.24 8.11
CA TYR A 85 -26.06 0.68 7.43
C TYR A 85 -24.94 1.17 8.35
N GLU A 86 -25.28 1.58 9.58
CA GLU A 86 -24.31 2.03 10.57
C GLU A 86 -23.29 0.94 10.89
N GLN A 87 -23.72 -0.30 11.14
CA GLN A 87 -22.83 -1.43 11.40
C GLN A 87 -21.89 -1.69 10.21
N THR A 88 -22.40 -1.59 8.98
CA THR A 88 -21.61 -1.76 7.77
C THR A 88 -20.55 -0.67 7.67
N VAL A 89 -20.90 0.60 7.91
CA VAL A 89 -19.96 1.72 7.90
C VAL A 89 -18.88 1.53 8.97
N LYS A 90 -19.27 1.19 10.21
CA LYS A 90 -18.32 0.90 11.31
C LYS A 90 -17.33 -0.20 10.94
N LYS A 91 -17.79 -1.28 10.33
CA LYS A 91 -16.94 -2.37 9.87
C LYS A 91 -15.95 -1.91 8.82
N LEU A 92 -16.42 -1.17 7.81
CA LEU A 92 -15.57 -0.66 6.73
C LEU A 92 -14.50 0.31 7.25
N LEU A 93 -14.83 1.18 8.21
CA LEU A 93 -13.88 2.08 8.85
C LEU A 93 -12.85 1.32 9.72
N ALA A 94 -13.26 0.28 10.42
CA ALA A 94 -12.32 -0.58 11.15
C ALA A 94 -11.35 -1.32 10.20
N GLU A 95 -11.81 -1.70 9.01
CA GLU A 95 -10.95 -2.25 7.96
C GLU A 95 -9.96 -1.19 7.43
N VAL A 96 -10.39 0.06 7.26
CA VAL A 96 -9.50 1.19 6.91
C VAL A 96 -8.40 1.36 7.96
N ASP A 97 -8.73 1.36 9.25
CA ASP A 97 -7.75 1.46 10.33
C ASP A 97 -6.75 0.29 10.31
N SER A 98 -7.23 -0.91 9.99
CA SER A 98 -6.36 -2.08 9.85
C SER A 98 -5.39 -1.96 8.68
N GLU A 99 -5.86 -1.47 7.53
CA GLU A 99 -5.02 -1.26 6.35
C GLU A 99 -4.01 -0.12 6.57
N LEU A 100 -4.40 0.99 7.23
CA LEU A 100 -3.47 2.06 7.62
C LEU A 100 -2.33 1.54 8.50
N LYS A 101 -2.61 0.65 9.46
CA LYS A 101 -1.57 0.02 10.28
C LYS A 101 -0.65 -0.89 9.48
N LYS A 102 -1.14 -1.54 8.42
CA LYS A 102 -0.30 -2.32 7.50
C LYS A 102 0.59 -1.39 6.70
N LEU A 103 0.02 -0.31 6.14
CA LEU A 103 0.75 0.69 5.38
C LEU A 103 1.91 1.29 6.21
N GLU A 104 1.64 1.70 7.43
CA GLU A 104 2.65 2.22 8.36
C GLU A 104 3.82 1.24 8.56
N LYS A 105 3.52 -0.04 8.78
CA LYS A 105 4.52 -1.09 9.02
C LYS A 105 5.43 -1.36 7.83
N THR A 106 4.99 -1.07 6.61
CA THR A 106 5.83 -1.28 5.43
C THR A 106 7.00 -0.32 5.36
N GLY A 107 6.86 0.89 5.91
CA GLY A 107 7.84 1.97 5.83
C GLY A 107 8.13 2.45 4.40
N VAL A 108 7.28 2.12 3.43
CA VAL A 108 7.44 2.51 2.02
C VAL A 108 7.00 3.95 1.82
N VAL A 109 5.88 4.34 2.43
CA VAL A 109 5.34 5.68 2.33
C VAL A 109 6.07 6.61 3.31
N PRO A 110 6.51 7.81 2.88
CA PRO A 110 7.09 8.80 3.77
C PRO A 110 6.15 9.16 4.93
N GLU A 111 6.71 9.41 6.12
CA GLU A 111 5.92 9.67 7.33
C GLU A 111 4.96 10.87 7.19
N ALA A 112 5.37 11.89 6.44
CA ALA A 112 4.54 13.07 6.18
C ALA A 112 3.29 12.72 5.38
N ASP A 113 3.45 11.93 4.30
CA ASP A 113 2.38 11.53 3.40
C ASP A 113 1.44 10.53 4.08
N TYR A 114 1.98 9.62 4.88
CA TYR A 114 1.18 8.73 5.73
C TYR A 114 0.31 9.51 6.72
N LYS A 115 0.86 10.53 7.38
CA LYS A 115 0.11 11.38 8.32
C LYS A 115 -0.98 12.16 7.60
N GLU A 116 -0.69 12.72 6.43
CA GLU A 116 -1.69 13.42 5.63
C GLU A 116 -2.84 12.50 5.24
N TYR A 117 -2.53 11.30 4.76
CA TYR A 117 -3.54 10.31 4.39
C TYR A 117 -4.39 9.86 5.57
N SER A 118 -3.74 9.48 6.67
CA SER A 118 -4.43 9.07 7.90
C SER A 118 -5.33 10.18 8.45
N ALA A 119 -4.87 11.43 8.43
CA ALA A 119 -5.67 12.59 8.86
C ALA A 119 -6.89 12.81 7.95
N ALA A 120 -6.73 12.74 6.63
CA ALA A 120 -7.82 12.88 5.68
C ALA A 120 -8.90 11.80 5.85
N LEU A 121 -8.49 10.55 6.06
CA LEU A 121 -9.42 9.43 6.33
C LEU A 121 -10.14 9.58 7.66
N SER A 122 -9.45 10.03 8.71
CA SER A 122 -10.03 10.28 10.03
C SER A 122 -11.03 11.44 9.98
N GLU A 123 -10.69 12.55 9.32
CA GLU A 123 -11.58 13.69 9.11
C GLU A 123 -12.87 13.24 8.43
N TRP A 124 -12.74 12.51 7.32
CA TRP A 124 -13.89 11.97 6.59
C TRP A 124 -14.74 11.02 7.46
N GLY A 125 -14.12 10.13 8.21
CA GLY A 125 -14.80 9.21 9.10
C GLY A 125 -15.64 9.90 10.17
N ASN A 126 -15.10 10.97 10.78
CA ASN A 126 -15.82 11.78 11.77
C ASN A 126 -17.05 12.47 11.17
N ILE A 127 -16.91 13.04 9.97
CA ILE A 127 -18.04 13.62 9.24
C ILE A 127 -19.10 12.54 8.97
N GLY A 128 -18.67 11.36 8.53
CA GLY A 128 -19.58 10.23 8.28
C GLY A 128 -20.38 9.82 9.50
N TYR A 129 -19.77 9.76 10.70
CA TYR A 129 -20.49 9.48 11.94
C TYR A 129 -21.48 10.57 12.30
N THR A 130 -21.14 11.85 12.15
CA THR A 130 -22.06 12.97 12.38
C THR A 130 -23.30 12.84 11.50
N ILE A 131 -23.13 12.52 10.23
CA ILE A 131 -24.25 12.33 9.29
C ILE A 131 -25.16 11.16 9.72
N ILE A 132 -24.56 10.04 10.15
CA ILE A 132 -25.35 8.89 10.63
C ILE A 132 -26.20 9.29 11.84
N GLU A 133 -25.66 10.05 12.79
CA GLU A 133 -26.39 10.54 13.96
C GLU A 133 -27.53 11.48 13.55
N GLU A 134 -27.32 12.39 12.61
CA GLU A 134 -28.35 13.30 12.07
C GLU A 134 -29.49 12.51 11.41
N ILE A 135 -29.17 11.49 10.59
CA ILE A 135 -30.19 10.64 9.95
C ILE A 135 -31.01 9.90 11.02
N LYS A 136 -30.36 9.32 12.04
CA LYS A 136 -31.02 8.61 13.14
C LYS A 136 -31.83 9.56 14.01
N GLY A 137 -31.41 10.79 14.17
CA GLY A 137 -32.14 11.87 14.85
C GLY A 137 -33.35 12.41 14.07
N GLY A 138 -33.53 12.01 12.79
CA GLY A 138 -34.63 12.42 11.94
C GLY A 138 -34.38 13.67 11.13
N ASP A 139 -33.20 14.29 11.23
CA ASP A 139 -32.82 15.50 10.50
C ASP A 139 -32.15 15.15 9.16
N LYS A 140 -32.94 14.55 8.27
CA LYS A 140 -32.46 14.13 6.94
C LYS A 140 -32.02 15.28 6.04
N GLU A 141 -32.69 16.43 6.15
CA GLU A 141 -32.34 17.59 5.32
C GLU A 141 -30.93 18.09 5.68
N LYS A 142 -30.64 18.18 6.96
CA LYS A 142 -29.31 18.53 7.45
C LYS A 142 -28.27 17.50 7.04
N ALA A 143 -28.56 16.22 7.19
CA ALA A 143 -27.68 15.12 6.79
C ALA A 143 -27.33 15.15 5.28
N VAL A 144 -28.33 15.42 4.42
CA VAL A 144 -28.11 15.56 2.97
C VAL A 144 -27.22 16.77 2.66
N ASN A 145 -27.45 17.88 3.35
CA ASN A 145 -26.64 19.08 3.20
C ASN A 145 -25.17 18.83 3.63
N GLU A 146 -24.99 18.12 4.74
CA GLU A 146 -23.67 17.71 5.25
C GLU A 146 -22.96 16.74 4.29
N ILE A 147 -23.68 15.81 3.67
CA ILE A 147 -23.14 14.91 2.63
C ILE A 147 -22.59 15.70 1.45
N LEU A 148 -23.34 16.72 0.97
CA LEU A 148 -22.97 17.46 -0.22
C LEU A 148 -21.81 18.44 0.04
N ASN A 149 -21.84 19.16 1.16
CA ASN A 149 -20.95 20.28 1.41
C ASN A 149 -19.67 19.90 2.17
N ASN A 150 -19.69 18.84 2.96
CA ASN A 150 -18.56 18.47 3.81
C ASN A 150 -18.07 17.03 3.52
N CYS A 151 -18.96 16.03 3.53
CA CYS A 151 -18.55 14.63 3.36
C CYS A 151 -17.98 14.34 1.98
N THR A 152 -18.61 14.84 0.91
CA THR A 152 -18.15 14.61 -0.47
C THR A 152 -16.80 15.29 -0.74
N PRO A 153 -16.56 16.55 -0.38
CA PRO A 153 -15.24 17.18 -0.49
C PRO A 153 -14.16 16.47 0.32
N ALA A 154 -14.45 16.07 1.56
CA ALA A 154 -13.49 15.33 2.39
C ALA A 154 -13.17 13.96 1.80
N LEU A 155 -14.15 13.26 1.21
CA LEU A 155 -13.93 12.02 0.50
C LEU A 155 -12.98 12.22 -0.70
N ASN A 156 -13.24 13.23 -1.51
CA ASN A 156 -12.41 13.52 -2.67
C ASN A 156 -10.97 13.81 -2.26
N LYS A 157 -10.76 14.61 -1.22
CA LYS A 157 -9.43 14.87 -0.66
C LYS A 157 -8.73 13.57 -0.24
N ALA A 158 -9.40 12.67 0.48
CA ALA A 158 -8.83 11.39 0.88
C ALA A 158 -8.51 10.48 -0.32
N VAL A 159 -9.34 10.51 -1.36
CA VAL A 159 -9.12 9.76 -2.60
C VAL A 159 -7.94 10.34 -3.40
N ASP A 160 -7.81 11.66 -3.48
CA ASP A 160 -6.71 12.32 -4.19
C ASP A 160 -5.36 11.98 -3.52
N VAL A 161 -5.30 12.01 -2.19
CA VAL A 161 -4.10 11.58 -1.46
C VAL A 161 -3.81 10.10 -1.73
N ALA A 162 -4.84 9.23 -1.73
CA ALA A 162 -4.66 7.82 -2.04
C ALA A 162 -4.06 7.60 -3.45
N ILE A 163 -4.54 8.33 -4.45
CA ILE A 163 -4.02 8.26 -5.82
C ILE A 163 -2.55 8.66 -5.86
N SER A 164 -2.17 9.75 -5.19
CA SER A 164 -0.77 10.17 -5.12
C SER A 164 0.13 9.11 -4.45
N LEU A 165 -0.38 8.41 -3.43
CA LEU A 165 0.35 7.32 -2.78
C LEU A 165 0.46 6.08 -3.68
N GLU A 166 -0.57 5.75 -4.44
CA GLU A 166 -0.55 4.65 -5.42
C GLU A 166 0.49 4.92 -6.51
N GLU A 167 0.58 6.15 -7.04
CA GLU A 167 1.61 6.54 -8.01
C GLU A 167 3.02 6.36 -7.47
N MET A 168 3.27 6.70 -6.18
CA MET A 168 4.57 6.49 -5.54
C MET A 168 4.95 5.01 -5.38
N THR A 169 3.97 4.12 -5.29
CA THR A 169 4.22 2.68 -5.12
C THR A 169 4.32 1.92 -6.44
N ASP A 170 3.85 2.52 -7.53
CA ASP A 170 3.91 1.93 -8.88
C ASP A 170 5.23 2.24 -9.63
N GLU A 171 6.06 3.21 -9.16
CA GLU A 171 7.40 3.54 -9.68
C GLU A 171 8.49 2.62 -9.08
#